data_fc09e18beacd69501ddd02666e48e81c
#
_entry.id   fc09e18beacd69501ddd02666e48e81c
#
_cell.length_a   1.000
_cell.length_b   1.000
_cell.length_c   1.000
_cell.angle_alpha   90.00
_cell.angle_beta   90.00
_cell.angle_gamma   90.00
#
_symmetry.space_group_name_H-M   'P 1'
#
loop_
_entity.id
_entity.type
_entity.pdbx_description
1 polymer ?
#
loop_
_entity_poly.entity_id
_entity_poly.type
_entity_poly.pdbx_seq_one_letter_code
_entity_poly.pdbx_strand_id
1 'polypeptide(L)'
;MKSFHKSWALAAILMAALASVLAPRAAAQAGSISGTILDVTGKPWAEVGIRSVSDQGAKQETKTDSGGKFSLTNLRTGIYTVYIVFPPPNDKQAPYEVKCRVQSGEDAKVDVNFKDVVAKQGSEAQEQVKQAEEAKSKMEGLKAHYTAGNALIEQEKQAKADLQKAPADQRDRAKQKLNELADQAVKEFQEASKSLVEKDPNAHLVWFKLGEAYDTGGRNDEAAQAYQQAIAAKGDVPGYYNNFGNVLARAGKIDEAKAAYTKSAELDPPNAATAWRNFGISLYNANRLGDAVEPLQKSADLDPKNPQTWYLLGASLVYKMTTKKVGDKEVVQFAPGTIEAYQKAVELDPNGTWGQQAKQGLEQLQLMAPGIDTKVNVRKKKS
;
A
#
# COMPACT_ATOMS: atom_id res chain seq x y z
N MET A 1 37.46 51.96 73.03
CA MET A 1 36.76 52.57 71.91
C MET A 1 36.92 51.68 70.65
N LYS A 2 36.17 50.62 70.51
CA LYS A 2 36.04 49.84 69.25
C LYS A 2 34.95 48.79 69.47
N SER A 3 33.65 49.16 69.55
CA SER A 3 32.56 48.16 69.64
C SER A 3 31.18 48.70 69.39
N PHE A 4 31.01 49.83 68.72
CA PHE A 4 29.70 50.39 68.48
C PHE A 4 29.22 50.55 67.03
N HIS A 5 30.05 50.14 66.07
CA HIS A 5 29.70 50.33 64.64
C HIS A 5 29.19 49.07 63.89
N LYS A 6 29.11 47.88 64.50
CA LYS A 6 28.60 46.66 63.86
C LYS A 6 27.10 46.37 64.05
N SER A 7 26.44 47.05 65.00
CA SER A 7 25.01 46.76 65.30
C SER A 7 24.01 47.49 64.42
N TRP A 8 24.42 48.56 63.71
CA TRP A 8 23.49 49.33 62.89
C TRP A 8 23.41 48.83 61.44
N ALA A 9 24.40 48.12 60.94
CA ALA A 9 24.36 47.53 59.62
C ALA A 9 23.44 46.29 59.53
N LEU A 10 23.31 45.55 60.64
CA LEU A 10 22.40 44.41 60.70
C LEU A 10 20.92 44.80 60.84
N ALA A 11 20.62 45.91 61.51
CA ALA A 11 19.26 46.40 61.64
C ALA A 11 18.70 47.00 60.32
N ALA A 12 19.59 47.64 59.50
CA ALA A 12 19.18 48.17 58.19
C ALA A 12 18.93 47.04 57.15
N ILE A 13 19.68 45.93 57.22
CA ILE A 13 19.48 44.78 56.32
C ILE A 13 18.23 43.99 56.69
N LEU A 14 17.89 43.90 57.97
CA LEU A 14 16.63 43.23 58.38
C LEU A 14 15.38 44.04 58.03
N MET A 15 15.42 45.39 58.07
CA MET A 15 14.31 46.22 57.62
C MET A 15 14.13 46.27 56.10
N ALA A 16 15.20 46.16 55.32
CA ALA A 16 15.07 46.04 53.86
C ALA A 16 14.55 44.68 53.43
N ALA A 17 14.80 43.58 54.16
CA ALA A 17 14.24 42.27 53.89
C ALA A 17 12.77 42.12 54.30
N LEU A 18 12.27 42.89 55.31
CA LEU A 18 10.84 42.88 55.65
C LEU A 18 10.00 43.81 54.75
N ALA A 19 10.60 44.83 54.13
CA ALA A 19 9.91 45.70 53.18
C ALA A 19 9.67 45.04 51.81
N SER A 20 10.43 44.02 51.45
CA SER A 20 10.21 43.25 50.19
C SER A 20 9.15 42.17 50.29
N VAL A 21 8.67 41.86 51.48
CA VAL A 21 7.59 40.85 51.68
C VAL A 21 6.18 41.49 51.72
N LEU A 22 6.09 42.81 51.75
CA LEU A 22 4.84 43.58 51.78
C LEU A 22 4.63 44.47 50.56
N ALA A 23 5.27 44.17 49.43
CA ALA A 23 4.80 44.72 48.16
C ALA A 23 3.37 44.19 47.95
N PRO A 24 2.34 45.04 47.82
CA PRO A 24 1.02 44.54 47.48
C PRO A 24 1.19 43.77 46.17
N ARG A 25 0.93 42.45 46.19
CA ARG A 25 0.73 41.71 44.93
C ARG A 25 -0.32 42.52 44.21
N ALA A 26 0.03 43.13 43.08
CA ALA A 26 -0.93 43.79 42.21
C ALA A 26 -2.09 42.81 42.09
N ALA A 27 -3.23 43.15 42.62
CA ALA A 27 -4.39 42.32 42.52
C ALA A 27 -4.63 42.11 41.04
N ALA A 28 -4.36 40.88 40.56
CA ALA A 28 -4.61 40.55 39.19
C ALA A 28 -6.04 40.94 38.89
N GLN A 29 -6.25 41.94 38.02
CA GLN A 29 -7.61 42.38 37.67
C GLN A 29 -8.38 41.14 37.24
N ALA A 30 -9.50 40.88 37.93
CA ALA A 30 -10.35 39.76 37.62
C ALA A 30 -10.97 40.00 36.24
N GLY A 31 -11.06 38.94 35.44
CA GLY A 31 -11.82 38.99 34.20
C GLY A 31 -13.30 38.63 34.40
N SER A 32 -14.05 38.61 33.34
CA SER A 32 -15.45 38.18 33.33
C SER A 32 -15.76 37.28 32.12
N ILE A 33 -16.90 36.61 32.19
CA ILE A 33 -17.54 35.94 31.06
C ILE A 33 -18.95 36.51 30.97
N SER A 34 -19.31 37.01 29.80
CA SER A 34 -20.69 37.45 29.56
C SER A 34 -21.16 37.01 28.18
N GLY A 35 -22.46 37.03 27.97
CA GLY A 35 -22.99 36.65 26.65
C GLY A 35 -24.52 36.68 26.62
N THR A 36 -25.04 36.23 25.47
CA THR A 36 -26.47 36.15 25.19
C THR A 36 -26.82 34.75 24.71
N ILE A 37 -27.85 34.18 25.27
CA ILE A 37 -28.40 32.89 24.90
C ILE A 37 -29.74 33.10 24.20
N LEU A 38 -29.82 32.62 22.94
CA LEU A 38 -31.05 32.62 22.14
C LEU A 38 -31.57 31.18 22.02
N ASP A 39 -32.89 31.01 22.04
CA ASP A 39 -33.54 29.72 21.89
C ASP A 39 -33.49 29.19 20.43
N VAL A 40 -34.11 28.02 20.19
CA VAL A 40 -34.16 27.38 18.85
C VAL A 40 -34.97 28.18 17.82
N THR A 41 -35.72 29.21 18.24
CA THR A 41 -36.44 30.14 17.38
C THR A 41 -35.62 31.42 17.12
N GLY A 42 -34.50 31.61 17.81
CA GLY A 42 -33.65 32.79 17.77
C GLY A 42 -34.10 33.92 18.68
N LYS A 43 -35.01 33.66 19.62
CA LYS A 43 -35.49 34.66 20.63
C LYS A 43 -34.63 34.57 21.91
N PRO A 44 -34.54 35.69 22.69
CA PRO A 44 -33.87 35.66 23.97
C PRO A 44 -34.41 34.56 24.90
N TRP A 45 -33.50 33.74 25.48
CA TRP A 45 -33.88 32.63 26.35
C TRP A 45 -33.61 33.00 27.81
N ALA A 46 -34.67 33.32 28.55
CA ALA A 46 -34.61 33.66 29.95
C ALA A 46 -34.51 32.41 30.85
N GLU A 47 -34.02 32.59 32.10
CA GLU A 47 -33.92 31.55 33.13
C GLU A 47 -33.05 30.34 32.79
N VAL A 48 -32.22 30.44 31.72
CA VAL A 48 -31.25 29.40 31.38
C VAL A 48 -30.12 29.35 32.38
N GLY A 49 -29.84 28.20 32.97
CA GLY A 49 -28.74 28.04 33.92
C GLY A 49 -27.38 28.14 33.20
N ILE A 50 -26.49 28.97 33.71
CA ILE A 50 -25.13 29.13 33.22
C ILE A 50 -24.18 28.74 34.34
N ARG A 51 -23.37 27.71 34.09
CA ARG A 51 -22.35 27.26 35.04
C ARG A 51 -20.98 27.29 34.36
N SER A 52 -20.01 27.99 34.93
CA SER A 52 -18.63 27.98 34.48
C SER A 52 -17.76 27.09 35.37
N VAL A 53 -16.83 26.36 34.77
CA VAL A 53 -15.83 25.57 35.49
C VAL A 53 -14.47 25.89 34.89
N SER A 54 -13.54 26.38 35.73
CA SER A 54 -12.15 26.61 35.26
C SER A 54 -11.37 25.31 35.16
N ASP A 55 -10.27 25.34 34.44
CA ASP A 55 -9.25 24.28 34.36
C ASP A 55 -8.64 23.90 35.74
N GLN A 56 -8.77 24.82 36.74
CA GLN A 56 -8.37 24.60 38.14
C GLN A 56 -9.54 24.18 39.06
N GLY A 57 -10.72 23.93 38.49
CA GLY A 57 -11.89 23.44 39.20
C GLY A 57 -12.74 24.52 39.90
N ALA A 58 -12.44 25.82 39.75
CA ALA A 58 -13.29 26.88 40.29
C ALA A 58 -14.62 26.93 39.52
N LYS A 59 -15.73 27.06 40.25
CA LYS A 59 -17.09 27.04 39.67
C LYS A 59 -17.83 28.35 40.04
N GLN A 60 -18.58 28.87 39.08
CA GLN A 60 -19.58 29.92 39.30
C GLN A 60 -20.82 29.59 38.49
N GLU A 61 -21.96 30.04 39.01
CA GLU A 61 -23.27 29.81 38.38
C GLU A 61 -24.07 31.12 38.37
N THR A 62 -24.87 31.30 37.33
CA THR A 62 -25.84 32.38 37.17
C THR A 62 -26.99 31.89 36.30
N LYS A 63 -27.93 32.76 36.01
CA LYS A 63 -28.98 32.53 35.01
C LYS A 63 -29.04 33.68 34.02
N THR A 64 -29.63 33.43 32.87
CA THR A 64 -29.93 34.49 31.91
C THR A 64 -31.11 35.32 32.36
N ASP A 65 -31.06 36.63 32.08
CA ASP A 65 -32.18 37.57 32.31
C ASP A 65 -33.27 37.43 31.21
N SER A 66 -34.29 38.32 31.27
CA SER A 66 -35.38 38.37 30.29
C SER A 66 -34.90 38.68 28.83
N GLY A 67 -33.74 39.28 28.69
CA GLY A 67 -33.07 39.50 27.37
C GLY A 67 -32.14 38.36 26.94
N GLY A 68 -32.12 37.24 27.67
CA GLY A 68 -31.23 36.12 27.42
C GLY A 68 -29.77 36.39 27.80
N LYS A 69 -29.47 37.48 28.49
CA LYS A 69 -28.11 37.91 28.85
C LYS A 69 -27.68 37.33 30.19
N PHE A 70 -26.37 37.03 30.30
CA PHE A 70 -25.74 36.61 31.55
C PHE A 70 -24.39 37.28 31.76
N SER A 71 -23.91 37.30 33.00
CA SER A 71 -22.57 37.75 33.35
C SER A 71 -22.05 36.99 34.57
N LEU A 72 -20.79 36.55 34.47
CA LEU A 72 -19.99 35.96 35.54
C LEU A 72 -18.75 36.84 35.73
N THR A 73 -18.61 37.43 36.91
CA THR A 73 -17.57 38.41 37.21
C THR A 73 -16.57 37.88 38.23
N ASN A 74 -15.48 38.59 38.45
CA ASN A 74 -14.43 38.22 39.40
C ASN A 74 -13.76 36.85 39.10
N LEU A 75 -13.61 36.52 37.83
CA LEU A 75 -12.98 35.28 37.39
C LEU A 75 -11.48 35.45 37.33
N ARG A 76 -10.73 34.41 37.73
CA ARG A 76 -9.28 34.34 37.53
C ARG A 76 -8.97 34.08 36.07
N THR A 77 -7.79 34.51 35.62
CA THR A 77 -7.31 34.16 34.29
C THR A 77 -7.17 32.65 34.15
N GLY A 78 -7.64 32.09 33.02
CA GLY A 78 -7.62 30.65 32.76
C GLY A 78 -8.55 30.23 31.61
N ILE A 79 -8.62 28.93 31.37
CA ILE A 79 -9.58 28.34 30.45
C ILE A 79 -10.80 27.91 31.25
N TYR A 80 -11.95 28.30 30.76
CA TYR A 80 -13.24 27.95 31.35
C TYR A 80 -14.08 27.15 30.38
N THR A 81 -14.78 26.13 30.89
CA THR A 81 -15.91 25.51 30.21
C THR A 81 -17.19 26.09 30.76
N VAL A 82 -17.97 26.71 29.91
CA VAL A 82 -19.29 27.26 30.23
C VAL A 82 -20.34 26.23 29.84
N TYR A 83 -21.10 25.77 30.80
CA TYR A 83 -22.20 24.83 30.64
C TYR A 83 -23.52 25.63 30.60
N ILE A 84 -24.25 25.49 29.51
CA ILE A 84 -25.59 26.06 29.33
C ILE A 84 -26.58 24.96 29.69
N VAL A 85 -27.22 25.11 30.83
CA VAL A 85 -28.18 24.14 31.43
C VAL A 85 -29.58 24.51 31.00
N PHE A 86 -30.23 23.63 30.27
CA PHE A 86 -31.56 23.88 29.74
C PHE A 86 -32.61 24.00 30.87
N PRO A 87 -33.57 24.94 30.77
CA PRO A 87 -34.69 25.02 31.72
C PRO A 87 -35.71 23.91 31.42
N PRO A 88 -36.63 23.62 32.39
CA PRO A 88 -37.73 22.69 32.13
C PRO A 88 -38.57 23.11 30.90
N PRO A 89 -39.09 22.14 30.13
CA PRO A 89 -39.07 20.69 30.35
C PRO A 89 -37.79 19.98 29.88
N ASN A 90 -36.76 20.70 29.40
CA ASN A 90 -35.54 20.19 28.81
C ASN A 90 -34.39 20.02 29.83
N ASP A 91 -34.65 20.20 31.12
CA ASP A 91 -33.68 20.14 32.21
C ASP A 91 -33.00 18.76 32.39
N LYS A 92 -33.52 17.72 31.77
CA LYS A 92 -32.91 16.35 31.72
C LYS A 92 -31.90 16.17 30.61
N GLN A 93 -31.80 17.11 29.69
CA GLN A 93 -30.80 17.04 28.59
C GLN A 93 -29.41 17.41 29.13
N ALA A 94 -28.39 16.81 28.50
CA ALA A 94 -27.01 17.18 28.79
C ALA A 94 -26.78 18.67 28.46
N PRO A 95 -26.05 19.41 29.32
CA PRO A 95 -25.78 20.82 29.06
C PRO A 95 -24.95 21.01 27.81
N TYR A 96 -25.21 22.12 27.10
CA TYR A 96 -24.37 22.50 25.97
C TYR A 96 -23.09 23.17 26.48
N GLU A 97 -21.93 22.79 25.93
CA GLU A 97 -20.62 23.20 26.43
C GLU A 97 -19.93 24.18 25.47
N VAL A 98 -19.43 25.29 26.01
CA VAL A 98 -18.62 26.27 25.30
C VAL A 98 -17.32 26.50 26.05
N LYS A 99 -16.18 26.38 25.40
CA LYS A 99 -14.87 26.73 25.99
C LYS A 99 -14.51 28.17 25.66
N CYS A 100 -14.06 28.93 26.65
CA CYS A 100 -13.56 30.28 26.48
C CYS A 100 -12.30 30.50 27.33
N ARG A 101 -11.55 31.54 27.02
CA ARG A 101 -10.38 31.98 27.83
C ARG A 101 -10.69 33.31 28.48
N VAL A 102 -10.53 33.37 29.80
CA VAL A 102 -10.63 34.61 30.57
C VAL A 102 -9.23 35.19 30.72
N GLN A 103 -9.09 36.48 30.40
CA GLN A 103 -7.86 37.25 30.57
C GLN A 103 -8.11 38.34 31.64
N SER A 104 -7.00 38.86 32.19
CA SER A 104 -7.07 39.88 33.25
C SER A 104 -7.70 41.17 32.72
N GLY A 105 -8.79 41.61 33.37
CA GLY A 105 -9.50 42.83 33.00
C GLY A 105 -10.33 42.74 31.72
N GLU A 106 -10.46 41.58 31.13
CA GLU A 106 -11.23 41.37 29.89
C GLU A 106 -12.54 40.62 30.15
N ASP A 107 -13.49 40.83 29.27
CA ASP A 107 -14.78 40.13 29.25
C ASP A 107 -14.81 39.13 28.07
N ALA A 108 -14.72 37.86 28.40
CA ALA A 108 -14.84 36.80 27.44
C ALA A 108 -16.29 36.62 26.98
N LYS A 109 -16.55 36.76 25.69
CA LYS A 109 -17.91 36.68 25.15
C LYS A 109 -18.29 35.24 24.83
N VAL A 110 -19.46 34.82 25.27
CA VAL A 110 -20.07 33.52 25.00
C VAL A 110 -21.51 33.73 24.56
N ASP A 111 -21.69 34.04 23.26
CA ASP A 111 -23.00 34.20 22.65
C ASP A 111 -23.39 32.89 21.97
N VAL A 112 -24.58 32.35 22.26
CA VAL A 112 -25.05 31.09 21.67
C VAL A 112 -26.48 31.27 21.13
N ASN A 113 -26.66 31.05 19.86
CA ASN A 113 -27.95 30.99 19.18
C ASN A 113 -28.28 29.52 18.88
N PHE A 114 -29.19 28.91 19.61
CA PHE A 114 -29.55 27.51 19.41
C PHE A 114 -30.24 27.25 18.07
N LYS A 115 -30.84 28.25 17.44
CA LYS A 115 -31.33 28.12 16.05
C LYS A 115 -30.18 27.77 15.08
N ASP A 116 -29.04 28.44 15.22
CA ASP A 116 -27.88 28.21 14.37
C ASP A 116 -27.19 26.86 14.72
N VAL A 117 -27.16 26.51 16.03
CA VAL A 117 -26.64 25.20 16.49
C VAL A 117 -27.45 24.06 15.89
N VAL A 118 -28.79 24.12 15.96
CA VAL A 118 -29.66 23.08 15.38
C VAL A 118 -29.53 23.03 13.83
N ALA A 119 -29.48 24.18 13.18
CA ALA A 119 -29.30 24.27 11.75
C ALA A 119 -27.96 23.65 11.31
N LYS A 120 -26.87 23.93 12.05
CA LYS A 120 -25.54 23.36 11.79
C LYS A 120 -25.52 21.87 12.03
N GLN A 121 -26.08 21.35 13.12
CA GLN A 121 -26.18 19.91 13.36
C GLN A 121 -26.98 19.19 12.28
N GLY A 122 -28.08 19.81 11.82
CA GLY A 122 -28.88 19.28 10.72
C GLY A 122 -28.10 19.21 9.41
N SER A 123 -27.33 20.23 9.09
CA SER A 123 -26.49 20.24 7.88
C SER A 123 -25.32 19.25 7.97
N GLU A 124 -24.69 19.10 9.12
CA GLU A 124 -23.65 18.10 9.37
C GLU A 124 -24.20 16.67 9.24
N ALA A 125 -25.38 16.41 9.78
CA ALA A 125 -26.04 15.12 9.65
C ALA A 125 -26.39 14.79 8.18
N GLN A 126 -26.92 15.76 7.43
CA GLN A 126 -27.20 15.59 6.00
C GLN A 126 -25.91 15.32 5.19
N GLU A 127 -24.84 16.05 5.49
CA GLU A 127 -23.55 15.83 4.82
C GLU A 127 -22.97 14.44 5.14
N GLN A 128 -23.09 13.97 6.39
CA GLN A 128 -22.69 12.61 6.76
C GLN A 128 -23.48 11.53 6.01
N VAL A 129 -24.81 11.71 5.88
CA VAL A 129 -25.65 10.79 5.10
C VAL A 129 -25.20 10.77 3.63
N LYS A 130 -25.00 11.94 3.03
CA LYS A 130 -24.53 12.06 1.65
C LYS A 130 -23.17 11.37 1.46
N GLN A 131 -22.21 11.60 2.35
CA GLN A 131 -20.89 10.95 2.30
C GLN A 131 -21.00 9.44 2.45
N ALA A 132 -21.90 8.95 3.32
CA ALA A 132 -22.14 7.50 3.47
C ALA A 132 -22.76 6.87 2.20
N GLU A 133 -23.70 7.57 1.56
CA GLU A 133 -24.29 7.14 0.28
C GLU A 133 -23.27 7.12 -0.86
N GLU A 134 -22.44 8.15 -0.95
CA GLU A 134 -21.34 8.21 -1.93
C GLU A 134 -20.30 7.10 -1.69
N ALA A 135 -19.92 6.83 -0.44
CA ALA A 135 -19.02 5.74 -0.10
C ALA A 135 -19.61 4.38 -0.43
N LYS A 136 -20.91 4.18 -0.16
CA LYS A 136 -21.64 2.95 -0.52
C LYS A 136 -21.66 2.76 -2.04
N SER A 137 -22.00 3.79 -2.81
CA SER A 137 -22.02 3.76 -4.27
C SER A 137 -20.66 3.42 -4.86
N LYS A 138 -19.58 4.04 -4.34
CA LYS A 138 -18.19 3.72 -4.74
C LYS A 138 -17.86 2.25 -4.47
N MET A 139 -18.20 1.73 -3.29
CA MET A 139 -17.94 0.34 -2.93
C MET A 139 -18.73 -0.65 -3.81
N GLU A 140 -19.99 -0.35 -4.11
CA GLU A 140 -20.82 -1.15 -5.02
C GLU A 140 -20.23 -1.13 -6.45
N GLY A 141 -19.81 0.03 -6.94
CA GLY A 141 -19.11 0.19 -8.22
C GLY A 141 -17.81 -0.61 -8.27
N LEU A 142 -16.97 -0.48 -7.24
CA LEU A 142 -15.73 -1.26 -7.11
C LEU A 142 -16.01 -2.77 -7.22
N LYS A 143 -16.97 -3.27 -6.44
CA LYS A 143 -17.32 -4.69 -6.44
C LYS A 143 -17.85 -5.15 -7.80
N ALA A 144 -18.72 -4.36 -8.43
CA ALA A 144 -19.30 -4.69 -9.74
C ALA A 144 -18.21 -4.80 -10.81
N HIS A 145 -17.39 -3.78 -10.97
CA HIS A 145 -16.31 -3.74 -11.96
C HIS A 145 -15.23 -4.80 -11.68
N TYR A 146 -14.83 -4.99 -10.41
CA TYR A 146 -13.87 -6.03 -10.05
C TYR A 146 -14.40 -7.44 -10.38
N THR A 147 -15.69 -7.69 -10.16
CA THR A 147 -16.33 -8.98 -10.47
C THR A 147 -16.42 -9.19 -11.99
N ALA A 148 -16.81 -8.16 -12.74
CA ALA A 148 -16.86 -8.20 -14.20
C ALA A 148 -15.48 -8.43 -14.81
N GLY A 149 -14.45 -7.72 -14.33
CA GLY A 149 -13.06 -7.91 -14.75
C GLY A 149 -12.56 -9.33 -14.49
N ASN A 150 -12.84 -9.90 -13.31
CA ASN A 150 -12.44 -11.28 -13.02
C ASN A 150 -13.15 -12.31 -13.94
N ALA A 151 -14.41 -12.09 -14.29
CA ALA A 151 -15.11 -12.95 -15.24
C ALA A 151 -14.44 -12.91 -16.64
N LEU A 152 -13.92 -11.75 -17.04
CA LEU A 152 -13.16 -11.60 -18.28
C LEU A 152 -11.79 -12.30 -18.20
N ILE A 153 -11.07 -12.21 -17.08
CA ILE A 153 -9.82 -12.97 -16.87
C ILE A 153 -10.05 -14.49 -16.99
N GLU A 154 -11.17 -15.02 -16.51
CA GLU A 154 -11.46 -16.44 -16.70
C GLU A 154 -11.72 -16.78 -18.19
N GLN A 155 -12.39 -15.90 -18.94
CA GLN A 155 -12.54 -16.06 -20.39
C GLN A 155 -11.19 -15.95 -21.13
N GLU A 156 -10.30 -15.06 -20.70
CA GLU A 156 -8.93 -14.97 -21.24
C GLU A 156 -8.15 -16.27 -21.04
N LYS A 157 -8.25 -16.94 -19.90
CA LYS A 157 -7.60 -18.23 -19.66
C LYS A 157 -8.06 -19.28 -20.66
N GLN A 158 -9.37 -19.32 -20.93
CA GLN A 158 -9.92 -20.21 -21.95
C GLN A 158 -9.43 -19.82 -23.34
N ALA A 159 -9.46 -18.54 -23.69
CA ALA A 159 -9.00 -18.05 -25.00
C ALA A 159 -7.49 -18.30 -25.22
N LYS A 160 -6.65 -18.22 -24.17
CA LYS A 160 -5.23 -18.62 -24.23
C LYS A 160 -5.05 -20.10 -24.53
N ALA A 161 -5.85 -20.95 -23.88
CA ALA A 161 -5.81 -22.39 -24.13
C ALA A 161 -6.28 -22.73 -25.56
N ASP A 162 -7.30 -22.04 -26.06
CA ASP A 162 -7.80 -22.18 -27.42
C ASP A 162 -6.74 -21.71 -28.46
N LEU A 163 -6.08 -20.58 -28.20
CA LEU A 163 -4.99 -20.07 -29.04
C LEU A 163 -3.81 -21.06 -29.15
N GLN A 164 -3.46 -21.73 -28.05
CA GLN A 164 -2.37 -22.73 -28.06
C GLN A 164 -2.71 -23.95 -28.93
N LYS A 165 -4.00 -24.32 -29.03
CA LYS A 165 -4.49 -25.46 -29.79
C LYS A 165 -4.92 -25.09 -31.20
N ALA A 166 -5.04 -23.80 -31.50
CA ALA A 166 -5.56 -23.32 -32.77
C ALA A 166 -4.68 -23.72 -33.96
N PRO A 167 -5.26 -24.24 -35.05
CA PRO A 167 -4.60 -24.40 -36.33
C PRO A 167 -4.02 -23.08 -36.87
N ALA A 168 -3.03 -23.14 -37.72
CA ALA A 168 -2.29 -21.95 -38.19
C ALA A 168 -3.23 -20.87 -38.79
N ASP A 169 -4.23 -21.30 -39.56
CA ASP A 169 -5.23 -20.43 -40.20
C ASP A 169 -6.21 -19.74 -39.22
N GLN A 170 -6.33 -20.21 -37.98
CA GLN A 170 -7.24 -19.68 -36.95
C GLN A 170 -6.50 -18.90 -35.85
N ARG A 171 -5.17 -18.94 -35.82
CA ARG A 171 -4.39 -18.31 -34.73
C ARG A 171 -4.58 -16.81 -34.64
N ASP A 172 -4.65 -16.12 -35.76
CA ASP A 172 -4.83 -14.65 -35.75
C ASP A 172 -6.19 -14.26 -35.15
N ARG A 173 -7.26 -15.01 -35.52
CA ARG A 173 -8.60 -14.79 -34.94
C ARG A 173 -8.63 -15.12 -33.45
N ALA A 174 -7.98 -16.19 -33.03
CA ALA A 174 -7.89 -16.56 -31.62
C ALA A 174 -7.12 -15.51 -30.81
N LYS A 175 -6.02 -14.99 -31.38
CA LYS A 175 -5.25 -13.90 -30.77
C LYS A 175 -6.05 -12.61 -30.69
N GLN A 176 -6.80 -12.24 -31.73
CA GLN A 176 -7.65 -11.07 -31.71
C GLN A 176 -8.70 -11.17 -30.59
N LYS A 177 -9.38 -12.32 -30.48
CA LYS A 177 -10.35 -12.56 -29.39
C LYS A 177 -9.73 -12.41 -28.01
N LEU A 178 -8.51 -12.93 -27.82
CA LEU A 178 -7.79 -12.78 -26.55
C LEU A 178 -7.50 -11.31 -26.24
N ASN A 179 -7.05 -10.54 -27.21
CA ASN A 179 -6.77 -9.12 -27.03
C ASN A 179 -8.07 -8.32 -26.72
N GLU A 180 -9.17 -8.62 -27.40
CA GLU A 180 -10.48 -8.00 -27.12
C GLU A 180 -10.95 -8.26 -25.69
N LEU A 181 -10.77 -9.48 -25.17
CA LEU A 181 -11.09 -9.81 -23.78
C LEU A 181 -10.18 -9.06 -22.82
N ALA A 182 -8.88 -8.97 -23.11
CA ALA A 182 -7.92 -8.23 -22.28
C ALA A 182 -8.26 -6.73 -22.23
N ASP A 183 -8.62 -6.12 -23.35
CA ASP A 183 -9.04 -4.70 -23.39
C ASP A 183 -10.31 -4.46 -22.57
N GLN A 184 -11.27 -5.39 -22.62
CA GLN A 184 -12.48 -5.30 -21.78
C GLN A 184 -12.13 -5.45 -20.30
N ALA A 185 -11.28 -6.40 -19.93
CA ALA A 185 -10.82 -6.59 -18.55
C ALA A 185 -10.06 -5.36 -18.04
N VAL A 186 -9.19 -4.77 -18.85
CA VAL A 186 -8.49 -3.51 -18.55
C VAL A 186 -9.51 -2.41 -18.21
N LYS A 187 -10.54 -2.23 -19.04
CA LYS A 187 -11.57 -1.22 -18.80
C LYS A 187 -12.28 -1.43 -17.47
N GLU A 188 -12.69 -2.65 -17.18
CA GLU A 188 -13.37 -2.98 -15.93
C GLU A 188 -12.47 -2.71 -14.71
N PHE A 189 -11.22 -3.14 -14.72
CA PHE A 189 -10.31 -2.88 -13.60
C PHE A 189 -9.87 -1.41 -13.50
N GLN A 190 -9.84 -0.66 -14.60
CA GLN A 190 -9.66 0.79 -14.56
C GLN A 190 -10.84 1.49 -13.87
N GLU A 191 -12.08 1.10 -14.18
CA GLU A 191 -13.26 1.64 -13.48
C GLU A 191 -13.25 1.24 -12.00
N ALA A 192 -12.90 -0.02 -11.68
CA ALA A 192 -12.70 -0.44 -10.30
C ALA A 192 -11.65 0.43 -9.58
N SER A 193 -10.54 0.75 -10.22
CA SER A 193 -9.46 1.54 -9.61
C SER A 193 -9.89 2.98 -9.26
N LYS A 194 -10.82 3.58 -10.05
CA LYS A 194 -11.37 4.92 -9.76
C LYS A 194 -12.26 4.93 -8.52
N SER A 195 -12.80 3.79 -8.15
CA SER A 195 -13.65 3.63 -6.98
C SER A 195 -12.88 3.33 -5.68
N LEU A 196 -11.55 3.13 -5.75
CA LEU A 196 -10.71 2.93 -4.58
C LEU A 196 -10.70 4.17 -3.69
N VAL A 197 -10.81 3.97 -2.39
CA VAL A 197 -10.63 5.01 -1.40
C VAL A 197 -9.17 5.06 -0.93
N GLU A 198 -8.79 6.19 -0.31
CA GLU A 198 -7.44 6.31 0.24
C GLU A 198 -7.17 5.19 1.25
N LYS A 199 -6.03 4.51 1.09
CA LYS A 199 -5.62 3.37 1.94
C LYS A 199 -6.60 2.18 1.93
N ASP A 200 -7.31 1.96 0.82
CA ASP A 200 -8.16 0.77 0.67
C ASP A 200 -7.30 -0.50 0.84
N PRO A 201 -7.64 -1.38 1.79
CA PRO A 201 -6.88 -2.59 2.04
C PRO A 201 -6.85 -3.56 0.85
N ASN A 202 -7.79 -3.45 -0.07
CA ASN A 202 -7.91 -4.30 -1.25
C ASN A 202 -7.34 -3.64 -2.53
N ALA A 203 -6.81 -2.41 -2.44
CA ALA A 203 -6.25 -1.70 -3.60
C ALA A 203 -5.22 -2.56 -4.35
N HIS A 204 -4.39 -3.30 -3.62
CA HIS A 204 -3.38 -4.18 -4.20
C HIS A 204 -3.98 -5.24 -5.14
N LEU A 205 -5.18 -5.75 -4.85
CA LEU A 205 -5.85 -6.75 -5.68
C LEU A 205 -6.32 -6.15 -7.01
N VAL A 206 -6.89 -4.95 -6.96
CA VAL A 206 -7.36 -4.23 -8.16
C VAL A 206 -6.18 -3.92 -9.09
N TRP A 207 -5.10 -3.36 -8.55
CA TRP A 207 -3.90 -3.04 -9.31
C TRP A 207 -3.22 -4.29 -9.89
N PHE A 208 -3.17 -5.37 -9.11
CA PHE A 208 -2.63 -6.64 -9.59
C PHE A 208 -3.44 -7.20 -10.76
N LYS A 209 -4.77 -7.20 -10.66
CA LYS A 209 -5.66 -7.67 -11.73
C LYS A 209 -5.60 -6.79 -12.98
N LEU A 210 -5.48 -5.47 -12.81
CA LEU A 210 -5.23 -4.56 -13.91
C LEU A 210 -3.90 -4.88 -14.62
N GLY A 211 -2.86 -5.19 -13.84
CA GLY A 211 -1.57 -5.65 -14.37
C GLY A 211 -1.70 -6.93 -15.17
N GLU A 212 -2.45 -7.93 -14.69
CA GLU A 212 -2.70 -9.18 -15.41
C GLU A 212 -3.43 -8.95 -16.75
N ALA A 213 -4.44 -8.07 -16.76
CA ALA A 213 -5.17 -7.72 -17.98
C ALA A 213 -4.28 -7.00 -19.01
N TYR A 214 -3.49 -6.02 -18.59
CA TYR A 214 -2.50 -5.36 -19.45
C TYR A 214 -1.46 -6.34 -19.99
N ASP A 215 -0.98 -7.24 -19.13
CA ASP A 215 0.01 -8.27 -19.52
C ASP A 215 -0.56 -9.22 -20.58
N THR A 216 -1.81 -9.64 -20.44
CA THR A 216 -2.50 -10.48 -21.43
C THR A 216 -2.62 -9.77 -22.78
N GLY A 217 -2.92 -8.47 -22.76
CA GLY A 217 -2.97 -7.63 -23.96
C GLY A 217 -1.60 -7.26 -24.55
N GLY A 218 -0.49 -7.72 -23.95
CA GLY A 218 0.89 -7.42 -24.39
C GLY A 218 1.34 -5.97 -24.08
N ARG A 219 0.63 -5.27 -23.25
CA ARG A 219 0.90 -3.87 -22.85
C ARG A 219 1.87 -3.84 -21.68
N ASN A 220 3.14 -4.19 -21.95
CA ASN A 220 4.13 -4.46 -20.90
C ASN A 220 4.42 -3.25 -20.00
N ASP A 221 4.48 -2.02 -20.51
CA ASP A 221 4.79 -0.84 -19.70
C ASP A 221 3.64 -0.49 -18.74
N GLU A 222 2.39 -0.56 -19.22
CA GLU A 222 1.21 -0.34 -18.38
C GLU A 222 1.03 -1.46 -17.36
N ALA A 223 1.31 -2.71 -17.75
CA ALA A 223 1.32 -3.85 -16.83
C ALA A 223 2.35 -3.64 -15.71
N ALA A 224 3.56 -3.19 -16.05
CA ALA A 224 4.60 -2.90 -15.07
C ALA A 224 4.16 -1.80 -14.09
N GLN A 225 3.54 -0.72 -14.57
CA GLN A 225 3.01 0.35 -13.72
C GLN A 225 1.93 -0.17 -12.77
N ALA A 226 1.00 -0.98 -13.27
CA ALA A 226 -0.07 -1.55 -12.45
C ALA A 226 0.48 -2.51 -11.37
N TYR A 227 1.42 -3.38 -11.71
CA TYR A 227 2.09 -4.25 -10.73
C TYR A 227 2.88 -3.45 -9.69
N GLN A 228 3.53 -2.35 -10.09
CA GLN A 228 4.21 -1.46 -9.16
C GLN A 228 3.25 -0.82 -8.16
N GLN A 229 2.04 -0.42 -8.58
CA GLN A 229 0.99 0.05 -7.67
C GLN A 229 0.51 -1.07 -6.72
N ALA A 230 0.37 -2.31 -7.21
CA ALA A 230 0.03 -3.45 -6.36
C ALA A 230 1.09 -3.70 -5.28
N ILE A 231 2.37 -3.64 -5.66
CA ILE A 231 3.52 -3.78 -4.75
C ILE A 231 3.56 -2.63 -3.74
N ALA A 232 3.32 -1.38 -4.18
CA ALA A 232 3.28 -0.22 -3.28
C ALA A 232 2.16 -0.33 -2.25
N ALA A 233 1.00 -0.87 -2.63
CA ALA A 233 -0.12 -1.09 -1.72
C ALA A 233 0.10 -2.30 -0.79
N LYS A 234 0.82 -3.35 -1.24
CA LYS A 234 1.13 -4.55 -0.46
C LYS A 234 2.43 -5.20 -0.96
N GLY A 235 3.54 -4.87 -0.33
CA GLY A 235 4.89 -5.25 -0.76
C GLY A 235 5.40 -6.60 -0.26
N ASP A 236 4.56 -7.42 0.38
CA ASP A 236 4.94 -8.72 0.95
C ASP A 236 4.39 -9.94 0.17
N VAL A 237 3.90 -9.72 -1.06
CA VAL A 237 3.29 -10.75 -1.91
C VAL A 237 4.28 -11.19 -3.01
N PRO A 238 4.90 -12.38 -2.92
CA PRO A 238 5.92 -12.84 -3.89
C PRO A 238 5.43 -12.86 -5.33
N GLY A 239 4.15 -13.23 -5.55
CA GLY A 239 3.55 -13.31 -6.87
C GLY A 239 3.50 -11.97 -7.62
N TYR A 240 3.41 -10.85 -6.90
CA TYR A 240 3.43 -9.52 -7.54
C TYR A 240 4.78 -9.21 -8.16
N TYR A 241 5.87 -9.49 -7.42
CA TYR A 241 7.23 -9.33 -7.92
C TYR A 241 7.53 -10.28 -9.06
N ASN A 242 7.02 -11.51 -9.02
CA ASN A 242 7.19 -12.48 -10.09
C ASN A 242 6.55 -12.00 -11.41
N ASN A 243 5.29 -11.54 -11.36
CA ASN A 243 4.61 -11.01 -12.55
C ASN A 243 5.21 -9.69 -13.02
N PHE A 244 5.60 -8.81 -12.10
CA PHE A 244 6.35 -7.59 -12.41
C PHE A 244 7.66 -7.92 -13.14
N GLY A 245 8.43 -8.89 -12.63
CA GLY A 245 9.65 -9.38 -13.28
C GLY A 245 9.41 -9.93 -14.68
N ASN A 246 8.30 -10.67 -14.90
CA ASN A 246 7.93 -11.19 -16.20
C ASN A 246 7.74 -10.08 -17.25
N VAL A 247 6.99 -9.04 -16.92
CA VAL A 247 6.74 -7.94 -17.86
C VAL A 247 7.97 -7.08 -18.09
N LEU A 248 8.79 -6.86 -17.07
CA LEU A 248 10.08 -6.16 -17.19
C LEU A 248 11.04 -6.91 -18.11
N ALA A 249 11.14 -8.23 -17.97
CA ALA A 249 11.99 -9.06 -18.83
C ALA A 249 11.54 -8.98 -20.30
N ARG A 250 10.23 -9.02 -20.57
CA ARG A 250 9.69 -8.84 -21.94
C ARG A 250 9.88 -7.42 -22.47
N ALA A 251 9.86 -6.41 -21.61
CA ALA A 251 10.19 -5.03 -21.97
C ALA A 251 11.70 -4.78 -22.18
N GLY A 252 12.56 -5.80 -21.97
CA GLY A 252 14.00 -5.69 -22.07
C GLY A 252 14.70 -5.05 -20.87
N LYS A 253 13.98 -4.74 -19.80
CA LYS A 253 14.50 -4.14 -18.56
C LYS A 253 15.06 -5.24 -17.63
N ILE A 254 16.18 -5.83 -18.04
CA ILE A 254 16.68 -7.10 -17.46
C ILE A 254 17.16 -6.94 -16.02
N ASP A 255 17.86 -5.85 -15.69
CA ASP A 255 18.36 -5.64 -14.33
C ASP A 255 17.20 -5.41 -13.35
N GLU A 256 16.18 -4.66 -13.77
CA GLU A 256 14.95 -4.47 -12.98
C GLU A 256 14.18 -5.77 -12.81
N ALA A 257 14.08 -6.58 -13.87
CA ALA A 257 13.49 -7.91 -13.81
C ALA A 257 14.23 -8.81 -12.81
N LYS A 258 15.56 -8.83 -12.87
CA LYS A 258 16.41 -9.58 -11.92
C LYS A 258 16.15 -9.16 -10.48
N ALA A 259 16.06 -7.86 -10.22
CA ALA A 259 15.73 -7.33 -8.89
C ALA A 259 14.35 -7.79 -8.41
N ALA A 260 13.34 -7.73 -9.28
CA ALA A 260 11.99 -8.20 -8.96
C ALA A 260 11.95 -9.70 -8.63
N TYR A 261 12.56 -10.55 -9.45
CA TYR A 261 12.61 -12.00 -9.17
C TYR A 261 13.43 -12.34 -7.92
N THR A 262 14.51 -11.60 -7.66
CA THR A 262 15.27 -11.74 -6.40
C THR A 262 14.36 -11.45 -5.22
N LYS A 263 13.58 -10.37 -5.28
CA LYS A 263 12.64 -10.03 -4.22
C LYS A 263 11.54 -11.07 -4.05
N SER A 264 11.01 -11.62 -5.14
CA SER A 264 10.06 -12.74 -5.09
C SER A 264 10.64 -13.96 -4.37
N ALA A 265 11.89 -14.33 -4.69
CA ALA A 265 12.60 -15.46 -4.08
C ALA A 265 12.92 -15.23 -2.58
N GLU A 266 13.24 -14.00 -2.19
CA GLU A 266 13.47 -13.62 -0.79
C GLU A 266 12.19 -13.70 0.06
N LEU A 267 11.05 -13.31 -0.52
CA LEU A 267 9.76 -13.33 0.18
C LEU A 267 9.18 -14.75 0.31
N ASP A 268 9.55 -15.66 -0.59
CA ASP A 268 9.09 -17.05 -0.57
C ASP A 268 10.26 -18.02 -0.83
N PRO A 269 11.17 -18.21 0.14
CA PRO A 269 12.33 -19.06 -0.01
C PRO A 269 12.02 -20.52 -0.41
N PRO A 270 10.92 -21.15 0.07
CA PRO A 270 10.55 -22.50 -0.38
C PRO A 270 10.27 -22.58 -1.89
N ASN A 271 9.79 -21.52 -2.50
CA ASN A 271 9.48 -21.44 -3.93
C ASN A 271 10.51 -20.63 -4.74
N ALA A 272 11.65 -20.27 -4.16
CA ALA A 272 12.71 -19.49 -4.82
C ALA A 272 13.17 -20.12 -6.13
N ALA A 273 13.27 -21.45 -6.20
CA ALA A 273 13.59 -22.16 -7.46
C ALA A 273 12.60 -21.82 -8.59
N THR A 274 11.32 -21.69 -8.26
CA THR A 274 10.28 -21.34 -9.24
C THR A 274 10.45 -19.90 -9.73
N ALA A 275 10.75 -18.95 -8.84
CA ALA A 275 11.01 -17.57 -9.22
C ALA A 275 12.18 -17.47 -10.21
N TRP A 276 13.31 -18.11 -9.90
CA TRP A 276 14.48 -18.14 -10.79
C TRP A 276 14.21 -18.87 -12.12
N ARG A 277 13.44 -19.96 -12.09
CA ARG A 277 13.01 -20.65 -13.32
C ARG A 277 12.15 -19.74 -14.20
N ASN A 278 11.18 -19.03 -13.62
CA ASN A 278 10.33 -18.12 -14.37
C ASN A 278 11.13 -16.98 -15.00
N PHE A 279 12.14 -16.46 -14.32
CA PHE A 279 13.07 -15.50 -14.90
C PHE A 279 13.83 -16.09 -16.09
N GLY A 280 14.39 -17.28 -15.92
CA GLY A 280 15.06 -17.99 -16.99
C GLY A 280 14.16 -18.25 -18.20
N ILE A 281 12.91 -18.68 -17.97
CA ILE A 281 11.90 -18.89 -19.02
C ILE A 281 11.58 -17.57 -19.74
N SER A 282 11.40 -16.47 -19.01
CA SER A 282 11.12 -15.18 -19.61
C SER A 282 12.24 -14.70 -20.52
N LEU A 283 13.50 -14.88 -20.11
CA LEU A 283 14.68 -14.55 -20.90
C LEU A 283 14.83 -15.49 -22.12
N TYR A 284 14.59 -16.79 -21.94
CA TYR A 284 14.61 -17.78 -23.01
C TYR A 284 13.58 -17.44 -24.09
N ASN A 285 12.34 -17.12 -23.71
CA ASN A 285 11.28 -16.75 -24.63
C ASN A 285 11.52 -15.40 -25.32
N ALA A 286 12.26 -14.51 -24.69
CA ALA A 286 12.71 -13.23 -25.27
C ALA A 286 13.96 -13.40 -26.17
N ASN A 287 14.37 -14.65 -26.46
CA ASN A 287 15.59 -15.00 -27.22
C ASN A 287 16.89 -14.44 -26.60
N ARG A 288 16.91 -14.23 -25.29
CA ARG A 288 18.06 -13.78 -24.50
C ARG A 288 18.75 -14.97 -23.82
N LEU A 289 19.14 -15.96 -24.65
CA LEU A 289 19.59 -17.26 -24.15
C LEU A 289 20.85 -17.15 -23.27
N GLY A 290 21.76 -16.24 -23.57
CA GLY A 290 22.98 -16.04 -22.78
C GLY A 290 22.67 -15.53 -21.35
N ASP A 291 21.65 -14.68 -21.22
CA ASP A 291 21.21 -14.10 -19.94
C ASP A 291 20.38 -15.11 -19.12
N ALA A 292 19.71 -16.05 -19.79
CA ALA A 292 18.92 -17.10 -19.15
C ALA A 292 19.75 -18.10 -18.34
N VAL A 293 21.05 -18.24 -18.63
CA VAL A 293 21.94 -19.25 -18.01
C VAL A 293 22.00 -19.07 -16.48
N GLU A 294 22.27 -17.86 -16.00
CA GLU A 294 22.43 -17.61 -14.56
C GLU A 294 21.15 -17.95 -13.76
N PRO A 295 19.97 -17.43 -14.11
CA PRO A 295 18.76 -17.76 -13.37
C PRO A 295 18.36 -19.23 -13.47
N LEU A 296 18.57 -19.87 -14.63
CA LEU A 296 18.28 -21.30 -14.77
C LEU A 296 19.26 -22.17 -13.95
N GLN A 297 20.53 -21.79 -13.85
CA GLN A 297 21.48 -22.46 -12.97
C GLN A 297 21.06 -22.32 -11.51
N LYS A 298 20.71 -21.12 -11.04
CA LYS A 298 20.20 -20.91 -9.69
C LYS A 298 18.95 -21.74 -9.39
N SER A 299 18.04 -21.84 -10.36
CA SER A 299 16.85 -22.69 -10.23
C SER A 299 17.24 -24.18 -10.14
N ALA A 300 18.18 -24.65 -10.94
CA ALA A 300 18.65 -26.04 -10.93
C ALA A 300 19.38 -26.41 -9.62
N ASP A 301 20.12 -25.46 -9.06
CA ASP A 301 20.80 -25.62 -7.77
C ASP A 301 19.81 -25.74 -6.60
N LEU A 302 18.71 -24.97 -6.65
CA LEU A 302 17.65 -24.98 -5.63
C LEU A 302 16.66 -26.13 -5.80
N ASP A 303 16.32 -26.50 -7.02
CA ASP A 303 15.44 -27.63 -7.35
C ASP A 303 16.08 -28.52 -8.45
N PRO A 304 17.01 -29.42 -8.07
CA PRO A 304 17.70 -30.26 -9.03
C PRO A 304 16.83 -31.36 -9.66
N LYS A 305 15.56 -31.49 -9.23
CA LYS A 305 14.64 -32.51 -9.74
C LYS A 305 13.72 -32.03 -10.85
N ASN A 306 13.82 -30.78 -11.27
CA ASN A 306 12.95 -30.21 -12.30
C ASN A 306 13.55 -30.42 -13.70
N PRO A 307 12.98 -31.28 -14.57
CA PRO A 307 13.54 -31.57 -15.89
C PRO A 307 13.45 -30.39 -16.86
N GLN A 308 12.44 -29.52 -16.73
CA GLN A 308 12.30 -28.33 -17.56
C GLN A 308 13.47 -27.36 -17.36
N THR A 309 13.84 -27.14 -16.07
CA THR A 309 14.98 -26.26 -15.74
C THR A 309 16.26 -26.75 -16.40
N TRP A 310 16.56 -28.03 -16.30
CA TRP A 310 17.75 -28.63 -16.90
C TRP A 310 17.75 -28.58 -18.43
N TYR A 311 16.60 -28.87 -19.08
CA TYR A 311 16.48 -28.73 -20.54
C TYR A 311 16.75 -27.27 -20.98
N LEU A 312 16.09 -26.29 -20.35
CA LEU A 312 16.25 -24.88 -20.70
C LEU A 312 17.67 -24.38 -20.44
N LEU A 313 18.30 -24.85 -19.35
CA LEU A 313 19.70 -24.54 -19.06
C LEU A 313 20.63 -25.08 -20.17
N GLY A 314 20.46 -26.32 -20.57
CA GLY A 314 21.23 -26.93 -21.67
C GLY A 314 21.06 -26.14 -22.97
N ALA A 315 19.81 -25.83 -23.34
CA ALA A 315 19.49 -25.04 -24.53
C ALA A 315 20.09 -23.64 -24.50
N SER A 316 20.10 -23.00 -23.31
CA SER A 316 20.71 -21.68 -23.13
C SER A 316 22.24 -21.71 -23.19
N LEU A 317 22.87 -22.77 -22.68
CA LEU A 317 24.32 -22.96 -22.72
C LEU A 317 24.84 -23.20 -24.12
N VAL A 318 24.04 -23.84 -25.01
CA VAL A 318 24.40 -24.00 -26.45
C VAL A 318 24.70 -22.65 -27.10
N TYR A 319 23.97 -21.59 -26.73
CA TYR A 319 24.20 -20.25 -27.26
C TYR A 319 25.61 -19.69 -26.91
N LYS A 320 26.25 -20.21 -25.84
CA LYS A 320 27.62 -19.84 -25.43
C LYS A 320 28.70 -20.72 -26.05
N MET A 321 28.36 -21.54 -27.05
CA MET A 321 29.37 -22.35 -27.78
C MET A 321 30.35 -21.44 -28.49
N THR A 322 31.59 -21.95 -28.64
CA THR A 322 32.67 -21.29 -29.39
C THR A 322 33.28 -22.27 -30.41
N THR A 323 34.06 -21.75 -31.30
CA THR A 323 34.91 -22.60 -32.19
C THR A 323 36.37 -22.43 -31.82
N LYS A 324 37.11 -23.53 -31.84
CA LYS A 324 38.57 -23.56 -31.65
C LYS A 324 39.25 -24.21 -32.82
N LYS A 325 40.31 -23.59 -33.34
CA LYS A 325 41.12 -24.17 -34.38
C LYS A 325 42.05 -25.24 -33.79
N VAL A 326 41.97 -26.48 -34.30
CA VAL A 326 42.83 -27.61 -33.93
C VAL A 326 43.45 -28.16 -35.21
N GLY A 327 44.72 -27.82 -35.45
CA GLY A 327 45.34 -28.00 -36.75
C GLY A 327 44.64 -27.16 -37.82
N ASP A 328 44.25 -27.76 -38.94
CA ASP A 328 43.52 -27.09 -40.04
C ASP A 328 41.99 -27.18 -39.91
N LYS A 329 41.48 -27.76 -38.82
CA LYS A 329 40.04 -27.93 -38.60
C LYS A 329 39.51 -26.98 -37.51
N GLU A 330 38.33 -26.40 -37.74
CA GLU A 330 37.56 -25.77 -36.71
C GLU A 330 36.73 -26.80 -35.94
N VAL A 331 36.86 -26.82 -34.64
CA VAL A 331 36.14 -27.73 -33.74
C VAL A 331 35.20 -26.91 -32.85
N VAL A 332 33.94 -27.30 -32.79
CA VAL A 332 32.95 -26.72 -31.91
C VAL A 332 33.27 -27.09 -30.46
N GLN A 333 33.27 -26.11 -29.59
CA GLN A 333 33.44 -26.24 -28.15
C GLN A 333 32.20 -25.75 -27.43
N PHE A 334 31.47 -26.66 -26.79
CA PHE A 334 30.29 -26.29 -26.01
C PHE A 334 30.70 -25.72 -24.66
N ALA A 335 29.88 -24.84 -24.13
CA ALA A 335 30.07 -24.31 -22.78
C ALA A 335 30.01 -25.46 -21.75
N PRO A 336 30.81 -25.39 -20.65
CA PRO A 336 30.75 -26.39 -19.59
C PRO A 336 29.32 -26.55 -19.06
N GLY A 337 28.90 -27.78 -18.78
CA GLY A 337 27.58 -28.09 -18.29
C GLY A 337 26.48 -28.28 -19.35
N THR A 338 26.75 -27.98 -20.64
CA THR A 338 25.74 -28.09 -21.72
C THR A 338 25.21 -29.52 -21.87
N ILE A 339 26.11 -30.49 -21.96
CA ILE A 339 25.76 -31.91 -22.16
C ILE A 339 25.11 -32.45 -20.89
N GLU A 340 25.73 -32.20 -19.76
CA GLU A 340 25.26 -32.60 -18.42
C GLU A 340 23.85 -32.12 -18.16
N ALA A 341 23.53 -30.88 -18.52
CA ALA A 341 22.18 -30.32 -18.35
C ALA A 341 21.14 -31.10 -19.17
N TYR A 342 21.40 -31.36 -20.45
CA TYR A 342 20.49 -32.19 -21.27
C TYR A 342 20.40 -33.63 -20.76
N GLN A 343 21.54 -34.26 -20.40
CA GLN A 343 21.54 -35.60 -19.83
C GLN A 343 20.68 -35.66 -18.55
N LYS A 344 20.78 -34.64 -17.68
CA LYS A 344 19.99 -34.55 -16.49
C LYS A 344 18.49 -34.40 -16.75
N ALA A 345 18.11 -33.62 -17.76
CA ALA A 345 16.71 -33.53 -18.17
C ALA A 345 16.17 -34.89 -18.67
N VAL A 346 16.98 -35.64 -19.43
CA VAL A 346 16.60 -37.00 -19.90
C VAL A 346 16.48 -37.98 -18.71
N GLU A 347 17.41 -37.94 -17.75
CA GLU A 347 17.34 -38.80 -16.57
C GLU A 347 16.07 -38.59 -15.74
N LEU A 348 15.67 -37.33 -15.58
CA LEU A 348 14.52 -36.94 -14.77
C LEU A 348 13.18 -37.18 -15.46
N ASP A 349 13.13 -37.07 -16.79
CA ASP A 349 11.90 -37.15 -17.59
C ASP A 349 12.13 -37.96 -18.89
N PRO A 350 12.52 -39.26 -18.82
CA PRO A 350 13.00 -40.03 -19.98
C PRO A 350 11.96 -40.19 -21.09
N ASN A 351 10.67 -40.14 -20.78
CA ASN A 351 9.56 -40.31 -21.73
C ASN A 351 8.65 -39.09 -21.84
N GLY A 352 8.84 -38.08 -21.03
CA GLY A 352 8.03 -36.85 -21.04
C GLY A 352 8.62 -35.80 -21.98
N THR A 353 7.94 -34.66 -22.02
CA THR A 353 8.22 -33.59 -22.98
C THR A 353 9.66 -33.09 -22.91
N TRP A 354 10.14 -32.82 -21.69
CA TRP A 354 11.44 -32.18 -21.50
C TRP A 354 12.60 -33.13 -21.77
N GLY A 355 12.46 -34.39 -21.39
CA GLY A 355 13.45 -35.41 -21.70
C GLY A 355 13.53 -35.74 -23.18
N GLN A 356 12.41 -35.77 -23.90
CA GLN A 356 12.41 -35.97 -25.35
C GLN A 356 13.06 -34.79 -26.08
N GLN A 357 12.75 -33.57 -25.70
CA GLN A 357 13.42 -32.39 -26.25
C GLN A 357 14.92 -32.37 -25.92
N ALA A 358 15.32 -32.79 -24.74
CA ALA A 358 16.72 -32.90 -24.35
C ALA A 358 17.47 -33.98 -25.16
N LYS A 359 16.82 -35.10 -25.44
CA LYS A 359 17.41 -36.13 -26.36
C LYS A 359 17.68 -35.56 -27.74
N GLN A 360 16.72 -34.85 -28.33
CA GLN A 360 16.89 -34.16 -29.60
C GLN A 360 18.03 -33.15 -29.54
N GLY A 361 18.14 -32.40 -28.45
CA GLY A 361 19.27 -31.49 -28.20
C GLY A 361 20.62 -32.23 -28.22
N LEU A 362 20.74 -33.34 -27.48
CA LEU A 362 21.97 -34.18 -27.46
C LEU A 362 22.34 -34.74 -28.83
N GLU A 363 21.35 -35.17 -29.62
CA GLU A 363 21.56 -35.64 -31.01
C GLU A 363 22.09 -34.50 -31.89
N GLN A 364 21.54 -33.29 -31.75
CA GLN A 364 22.06 -32.13 -32.47
C GLN A 364 23.50 -31.78 -32.09
N LEU A 365 23.83 -31.81 -30.78
CA LEU A 365 25.23 -31.59 -30.34
C LEU A 365 26.18 -32.63 -30.91
N GLN A 366 25.78 -33.89 -31.03
CA GLN A 366 26.58 -34.95 -31.60
C GLN A 366 26.79 -34.76 -33.12
N LEU A 367 25.79 -34.24 -33.83
CA LEU A 367 25.94 -33.87 -35.25
C LEU A 367 26.93 -32.70 -35.44
N MET A 368 26.90 -31.72 -34.55
CA MET A 368 27.79 -30.55 -34.59
C MET A 368 29.24 -30.90 -34.19
N ALA A 369 29.44 -31.87 -33.31
CA ALA A 369 30.74 -32.32 -32.82
C ALA A 369 30.79 -33.88 -32.78
N PRO A 370 31.00 -34.55 -33.91
CA PRO A 370 31.12 -36.00 -33.94
C PRO A 370 32.27 -36.49 -33.05
N GLY A 371 32.01 -37.28 -32.08
CA GLY A 371 33.00 -37.77 -31.09
C GLY A 371 32.78 -37.27 -29.68
N ILE A 372 31.79 -36.37 -29.47
CA ILE A 372 31.38 -35.98 -28.13
C ILE A 372 30.56 -37.10 -27.47
N ASP A 373 30.79 -37.38 -26.19
CA ASP A 373 30.00 -38.37 -25.45
C ASP A 373 28.69 -37.79 -24.97
N THR A 374 27.61 -38.13 -25.66
CA THR A 374 26.24 -37.71 -25.33
C THR A 374 25.43 -38.81 -24.63
N LYS A 375 26.06 -39.94 -24.24
CA LYS A 375 25.37 -41.09 -23.64
C LYS A 375 24.71 -40.72 -22.33
N VAL A 376 23.44 -41.09 -22.18
CA VAL A 376 22.69 -40.93 -20.97
C VAL A 376 22.66 -42.24 -20.20
N ASN A 377 23.20 -42.27 -19.00
CA ASN A 377 23.12 -43.42 -18.10
C ASN A 377 21.77 -43.43 -17.36
N VAL A 378 20.72 -43.85 -18.02
CA VAL A 378 19.42 -44.04 -17.39
C VAL A 378 19.52 -45.23 -16.42
N ARG A 379 19.70 -44.94 -15.12
CA ARG A 379 19.58 -46.01 -14.09
C ARG A 379 18.15 -46.51 -14.11
N LYS A 380 17.93 -47.75 -14.62
CA LYS A 380 16.64 -48.43 -14.49
C LYS A 380 16.30 -48.47 -12.98
N LYS A 381 15.27 -47.77 -12.55
CA LYS A 381 14.70 -48.02 -11.19
C LYS A 381 14.33 -49.51 -11.18
N LYS A 382 15.01 -50.26 -10.34
CA LYS A 382 14.53 -51.60 -9.97
C LYS A 382 13.15 -51.41 -9.33
N SER A 383 12.13 -51.97 -9.98
CA SER A 383 10.75 -52.11 -9.51
C SER A 383 10.71 -52.88 -8.20
#